data_ff371f2ee9dd45e6bfe94531b1213350
#
_entry.id   ff371f2ee9dd45e6bfe94531b1213350
#
_cell.length_a   1.000
_cell.length_b   1.000
_cell.length_c   1.000
_cell.angle_alpha   90.00
_cell.angle_beta   90.00
_cell.angle_gamma   90.00
#
_symmetry.space_group_name_H-M   'P 1'
#
loop_
_entity.id
_entity.type
_entity.pdbx_description
1 polymer ?
#
loop_
_entity_poly.entity_id
_entity_poly.type
_entity_poly.pdbx_seq_one_letter_code
_entity_poly.pdbx_strand_id
1 'polypeptide(L)'
;MDNRVANDIRRWSATWRDLPIDLISRSAIARWAPIPLRLIVGYCFMQHGFAKLARGPDAFPAILQALGVPLPHLMGWLTILVEIFGGLAVLLGALVPLVSIPMAAVLLVAIFTVHLPYGFSSIKLQAVTAAGAQFGPPGFETDLLYLACLAALVLGGSGPFAIDGLLAKRREIARPPSRAGAVRSPSGSGRSRWS
;
A
#
# COMPACT_ATOMS: atom_id res chain seq x y z
N MET A 1 32.40 1.58 40.58
CA MET A 1 31.17 1.77 39.81
C MET A 1 30.01 1.31 40.69
N ASP A 2 29.16 2.26 41.09
CA ASP A 2 28.18 2.04 42.16
C ASP A 2 27.13 0.99 41.74
N ASN A 3 26.95 -0.03 42.58
CA ASN A 3 25.98 -1.15 42.35
C ASN A 3 24.55 -0.63 42.17
N ARG A 4 24.22 0.56 42.64
CA ARG A 4 22.91 1.20 42.46
C ARG A 4 22.68 1.58 40.99
N VAL A 5 23.66 2.20 40.34
CA VAL A 5 23.58 2.61 38.93
C VAL A 5 23.42 1.38 38.02
N ALA A 6 24.13 0.29 38.30
CA ALA A 6 24.03 -0.95 37.56
C ALA A 6 22.65 -1.64 37.72
N ASN A 7 22.03 -1.52 38.90
CA ASN A 7 20.70 -2.05 39.15
C ASN A 7 19.60 -1.18 38.52
N ASP A 8 19.77 0.13 38.49
CA ASP A 8 18.82 1.03 37.82
C ASP A 8 18.84 0.85 36.29
N ILE A 9 20.02 0.68 35.70
CA ILE A 9 20.15 0.38 34.27
C ILE A 9 19.48 -0.98 33.94
N ARG A 10 19.64 -1.99 34.79
CA ARG A 10 18.95 -3.28 34.60
C ARG A 10 17.44 -3.19 34.74
N ARG A 11 16.95 -2.40 35.69
CA ARG A 11 15.51 -2.12 35.83
C ARG A 11 14.96 -1.39 34.63
N TRP A 12 15.66 -0.38 34.12
CA TRP A 12 15.29 0.35 32.91
C TRP A 12 15.24 -0.57 31.68
N SER A 13 16.24 -1.42 31.51
CA SER A 13 16.27 -2.37 30.39
C SER A 13 15.21 -3.48 30.48
N ALA A 14 14.77 -3.86 31.69
CA ALA A 14 13.68 -4.78 31.90
C ALA A 14 12.33 -4.14 31.53
N THR A 15 12.10 -2.89 31.91
CA THR A 15 10.83 -2.18 31.63
C THR A 15 10.55 -2.00 30.15
N TRP A 16 11.58 -1.88 29.30
CA TRP A 16 11.43 -1.80 27.84
C TRP A 16 11.18 -3.16 27.19
N ARG A 17 11.67 -4.25 27.79
CA ARG A 17 11.41 -5.62 27.30
C ARG A 17 10.00 -6.12 27.64
N ASP A 18 9.42 -5.61 28.71
CA ASP A 18 8.11 -5.99 29.19
C ASP A 18 6.97 -5.09 28.66
N LEU A 19 7.29 -4.10 27.81
CA LEU A 19 6.27 -3.40 27.04
C LEU A 19 5.56 -4.42 26.14
N PRO A 20 4.22 -4.51 26.23
CA PRO A 20 3.46 -5.49 25.46
C PRO A 20 3.40 -5.09 23.98
N ILE A 21 4.56 -5.03 23.33
CA ILE A 21 4.68 -4.82 21.87
C ILE A 21 3.93 -5.92 21.14
N ASP A 22 3.86 -7.12 21.72
CA ASP A 22 3.03 -8.24 21.24
C ASP A 22 1.52 -7.95 21.27
N LEU A 23 1.04 -7.07 22.13
CA LEU A 23 -0.37 -6.69 22.18
C LEU A 23 -0.79 -5.81 21.00
N ILE A 24 0.13 -5.01 20.45
CA ILE A 24 -0.15 -4.15 19.30
C ILE A 24 0.00 -4.94 17.99
N SER A 25 1.02 -5.78 17.87
CA SER A 25 1.30 -6.57 16.66
C SER A 25 0.31 -7.74 16.44
N ARG A 26 -0.25 -8.29 17.51
CA ARG A 26 -1.29 -9.36 17.48
C ARG A 26 -2.71 -8.85 17.69
N SER A 27 -2.90 -7.55 17.93
CA SER A 27 -4.20 -7.01 18.24
C SER A 27 -5.14 -7.06 17.04
N ALA A 28 -6.41 -7.27 17.32
CA ALA A 28 -7.49 -7.11 16.35
C ALA A 28 -7.45 -5.76 15.62
N ILE A 29 -6.70 -4.78 16.15
CA ILE A 29 -6.51 -3.43 15.62
C ILE A 29 -5.55 -3.44 14.42
N ALA A 30 -4.47 -4.24 14.42
CA ALA A 30 -3.48 -4.25 13.34
C ALA A 30 -4.10 -4.59 11.97
N ARG A 31 -5.12 -5.46 11.95
CA ARG A 31 -5.85 -5.81 10.71
C ARG A 31 -6.56 -4.63 10.04
N TRP A 32 -6.81 -3.53 10.80
CA TRP A 32 -7.49 -2.34 10.29
C TRP A 32 -6.53 -1.31 9.68
N ALA A 33 -5.21 -1.46 9.91
CA ALA A 33 -4.19 -0.56 9.40
C ALA A 33 -4.23 -0.32 7.86
N PRO A 34 -4.60 -1.30 7.01
CA PRO A 34 -4.72 -1.05 5.58
C PRO A 34 -5.86 -0.11 5.19
N ILE A 35 -6.90 0.06 6.01
CA ILE A 35 -8.06 0.89 5.65
C ILE A 35 -7.67 2.35 5.44
N PRO A 36 -7.04 3.07 6.40
CA PRO A 36 -6.66 4.46 6.17
C PRO A 36 -5.69 4.62 5.00
N LEU A 37 -4.79 3.66 4.77
CA LEU A 37 -3.89 3.69 3.61
C LEU A 37 -4.67 3.57 2.30
N ARG A 38 -5.63 2.65 2.21
CA ARG A 38 -6.49 2.51 1.02
C ARG A 38 -7.31 3.76 0.76
N LEU A 39 -7.89 4.35 1.80
CA LEU A 39 -8.71 5.56 1.69
C LEU A 39 -7.88 6.72 1.13
N ILE A 40 -6.71 7.00 1.72
CA ILE A 40 -5.91 8.14 1.30
C ILE A 40 -5.29 7.92 -0.08
N VAL A 41 -4.65 6.76 -0.32
CA VAL A 41 -4.00 6.47 -1.61
C VAL A 41 -5.04 6.42 -2.73
N GLY A 42 -6.12 5.65 -2.53
CA GLY A 42 -7.17 5.49 -3.55
C GLY A 42 -7.84 6.81 -3.90
N TYR A 43 -8.23 7.60 -2.88
CA TYR A 43 -8.85 8.90 -3.09
C TYR A 43 -7.92 9.89 -3.79
N CYS A 44 -6.66 10.01 -3.33
CA CYS A 44 -5.72 10.96 -3.92
C CYS A 44 -5.39 10.62 -5.38
N PHE A 45 -5.16 9.35 -5.70
CA PHE A 45 -4.95 8.93 -7.10
C PHE A 45 -6.14 9.29 -7.98
N MET A 46 -7.38 9.00 -7.53
CA MET A 46 -8.58 9.40 -8.26
C MET A 46 -8.65 10.91 -8.47
N GLN A 47 -8.34 11.71 -7.44
CA GLN A 47 -8.32 13.17 -7.54
C GLN A 47 -7.30 13.68 -8.57
N HIS A 48 -6.10 13.07 -8.63
CA HIS A 48 -5.10 13.42 -9.63
C HIS A 48 -5.56 13.09 -11.07
N GLY A 49 -6.20 11.94 -11.27
CA GLY A 49 -6.78 11.56 -12.55
C GLY A 49 -7.92 12.48 -12.98
N PHE A 50 -8.86 12.76 -12.07
CA PHE A 50 -9.97 13.69 -12.36
C PHE A 50 -9.50 15.13 -12.58
N ALA A 51 -8.49 15.60 -11.85
CA ALA A 51 -7.92 16.92 -12.07
C ALA A 51 -7.28 17.08 -13.46
N LYS A 52 -6.64 16.01 -13.99
CA LYS A 52 -6.14 15.99 -15.37
C LYS A 52 -7.28 16.02 -16.38
N LEU A 53 -8.31 15.21 -16.17
CA LEU A 53 -9.47 15.11 -17.04
C LEU A 53 -10.27 16.44 -17.08
N ALA A 54 -10.43 17.10 -15.95
CA ALA A 54 -11.14 18.38 -15.84
C ALA A 54 -10.47 19.55 -16.57
N ARG A 55 -9.14 19.46 -16.84
CA ARG A 55 -8.41 20.46 -17.62
C ARG A 55 -8.60 20.29 -19.14
N GLY A 56 -9.30 19.25 -19.56
CA GLY A 56 -9.50 18.89 -20.95
C GLY A 56 -8.63 17.73 -21.42
N PRO A 57 -9.09 16.99 -22.45
CA PRO A 57 -8.47 15.72 -22.87
C PRO A 57 -7.06 15.89 -23.43
N ASP A 58 -6.72 17.07 -23.97
CA ASP A 58 -5.43 17.33 -24.60
C ASP A 58 -4.43 18.06 -23.70
N ALA A 59 -4.89 18.63 -22.57
CA ALA A 59 -4.06 19.45 -21.70
C ALA A 59 -2.90 18.65 -21.09
N PHE A 60 -3.17 17.44 -20.59
CA PHE A 60 -2.11 16.60 -20.00
C PHE A 60 -1.19 15.97 -21.05
N PRO A 61 -1.68 15.44 -22.20
CA PRO A 61 -0.83 15.06 -23.33
C PRO A 61 0.11 16.17 -23.81
N ALA A 62 -0.34 17.42 -23.89
CA ALA A 62 0.53 18.54 -24.27
C ALA A 62 1.69 18.76 -23.28
N ILE A 63 1.46 18.59 -21.97
CA ILE A 63 2.52 18.62 -20.95
C ILE A 63 3.53 17.48 -21.20
N LEU A 64 3.05 16.25 -21.43
CA LEU A 64 3.92 15.11 -21.71
C LEU A 64 4.75 15.30 -23.00
N GLN A 65 4.16 15.92 -24.01
CA GLN A 65 4.87 16.28 -25.25
C GLN A 65 5.99 17.28 -24.97
N ALA A 66 5.73 18.31 -24.17
CA ALA A 66 6.72 19.30 -23.78
C ALA A 66 7.88 18.70 -22.96
N LEU A 67 7.62 17.62 -22.22
CA LEU A 67 8.61 16.85 -21.46
C LEU A 67 9.35 15.81 -22.31
N GLY A 68 9.04 15.69 -23.62
CA GLY A 68 9.68 14.74 -24.52
C GLY A 68 9.22 13.28 -24.33
N VAL A 69 8.08 13.05 -23.68
CA VAL A 69 7.54 11.70 -23.49
C VAL A 69 7.04 11.16 -24.83
N PRO A 70 7.44 9.94 -25.24
CA PRO A 70 6.98 9.35 -26.48
C PRO A 70 5.48 9.02 -26.40
N LEU A 71 4.77 9.12 -27.54
CA LEU A 71 3.33 8.85 -27.65
C LEU A 71 2.50 9.59 -26.60
N PRO A 72 2.61 10.93 -26.49
CA PRO A 72 2.11 11.69 -25.34
C PRO A 72 0.59 11.53 -25.13
N HIS A 73 -0.21 11.41 -26.19
CA HIS A 73 -1.66 11.17 -26.08
C HIS A 73 -1.96 9.79 -25.46
N LEU A 74 -1.28 8.75 -25.91
CA LEU A 74 -1.46 7.41 -25.36
C LEU A 74 -1.03 7.36 -23.89
N MET A 75 0.17 7.88 -23.59
CA MET A 75 0.70 7.90 -22.22
C MET A 75 -0.15 8.76 -21.30
N GLY A 76 -0.68 9.88 -21.79
CA GLY A 76 -1.59 10.75 -21.04
C GLY A 76 -2.87 10.04 -20.63
N TRP A 77 -3.54 9.39 -21.58
CA TRP A 77 -4.76 8.62 -21.28
C TRP A 77 -4.50 7.41 -20.41
N LEU A 78 -3.42 6.65 -20.63
CA LEU A 78 -3.04 5.54 -19.75
C LEU A 78 -2.80 6.01 -18.32
N THR A 79 -2.13 7.14 -18.13
CA THR A 79 -1.92 7.71 -16.81
C THR A 79 -3.25 8.07 -16.14
N ILE A 80 -4.15 8.78 -16.84
CA ILE A 80 -5.48 9.15 -16.31
C ILE A 80 -6.27 7.90 -15.91
N LEU A 81 -6.30 6.88 -16.77
CA LEU A 81 -7.02 5.63 -16.49
C LEU A 81 -6.41 4.87 -15.30
N VAL A 82 -5.08 4.77 -15.23
CA VAL A 82 -4.39 4.16 -14.09
C VAL A 82 -4.69 4.91 -12.79
N GLU A 83 -4.68 6.24 -12.82
CA GLU A 83 -4.97 7.05 -11.63
C GLU A 83 -6.43 6.88 -11.17
N ILE A 84 -7.40 6.92 -12.07
CA ILE A 84 -8.83 6.80 -11.70
C ILE A 84 -9.16 5.36 -11.31
N PHE A 85 -8.90 4.40 -12.18
CA PHE A 85 -9.32 3.01 -11.94
C PHE A 85 -8.40 2.28 -10.97
N GLY A 86 -7.10 2.56 -10.99
CA GLY A 86 -6.15 2.05 -9.98
C GLY A 86 -6.48 2.61 -8.60
N GLY A 87 -6.75 3.91 -8.49
CA GLY A 87 -7.21 4.55 -7.26
C GLY A 87 -8.49 3.94 -6.73
N LEU A 88 -9.49 3.74 -7.59
CA LEU A 88 -10.75 3.08 -7.24
C LEU A 88 -10.53 1.63 -6.77
N ALA A 89 -9.70 0.88 -7.47
CA ALA A 89 -9.39 -0.50 -7.12
C ALA A 89 -8.70 -0.59 -5.75
N VAL A 90 -7.72 0.28 -5.47
CA VAL A 90 -7.08 0.37 -4.14
C VAL A 90 -8.10 0.75 -3.08
N LEU A 91 -8.98 1.73 -3.33
CA LEU A 91 -10.03 2.17 -2.41
C LEU A 91 -10.93 1.00 -2.01
N LEU A 92 -11.35 0.20 -2.98
CA LEU A 92 -12.21 -0.98 -2.79
C LEU A 92 -11.43 -2.20 -2.26
N GLY A 93 -10.10 -2.18 -2.29
CA GLY A 93 -9.25 -3.33 -1.97
C GLY A 93 -9.42 -4.47 -2.98
N ALA A 94 -9.50 -4.13 -4.26
CA ALA A 94 -9.64 -5.06 -5.37
C ALA A 94 -8.35 -5.12 -6.18
N LEU A 95 -7.79 -6.31 -6.37
CA LEU A 95 -6.58 -6.56 -7.18
C LEU A 95 -5.40 -5.66 -6.78
N VAL A 96 -5.30 -5.32 -5.48
CA VAL A 96 -4.32 -4.35 -4.97
C VAL A 96 -2.89 -4.62 -5.44
N PRO A 97 -2.35 -5.85 -5.38
CA PRO A 97 -0.99 -6.09 -5.88
C PRO A 97 -0.84 -5.83 -7.38
N LEU A 98 -1.87 -6.14 -8.17
CA LEU A 98 -1.84 -5.98 -9.63
C LEU A 98 -1.89 -4.51 -10.04
N VAL A 99 -2.82 -3.74 -9.47
CA VAL A 99 -2.99 -2.32 -9.82
C VAL A 99 -1.88 -1.45 -9.24
N SER A 100 -1.21 -1.88 -8.16
CA SER A 100 -0.06 -1.16 -7.60
C SER A 100 1.13 -1.10 -8.55
N ILE A 101 1.28 -2.05 -9.48
CA ILE A 101 2.38 -2.05 -10.46
C ILE A 101 2.29 -0.84 -11.39
N PRO A 102 1.21 -0.64 -12.17
CA PRO A 102 1.10 0.55 -13.02
C PRO A 102 1.03 1.86 -12.23
N MET A 103 0.43 1.88 -11.02
CA MET A 103 0.43 3.05 -10.17
C MET A 103 1.85 3.43 -9.73
N ALA A 104 2.67 2.47 -9.32
CA ALA A 104 4.07 2.70 -9.00
C ALA A 104 4.87 3.19 -10.22
N ALA A 105 4.60 2.64 -11.42
CA ALA A 105 5.23 3.11 -12.65
C ALA A 105 4.89 4.59 -12.93
N VAL A 106 3.64 5.01 -12.77
CA VAL A 106 3.22 6.42 -12.91
C VAL A 106 3.97 7.32 -11.93
N LEU A 107 4.09 6.91 -10.65
CA LEU A 107 4.84 7.68 -9.64
C LEU A 107 6.32 7.78 -9.97
N LEU A 108 6.95 6.69 -10.40
CA LEU A 108 8.36 6.69 -10.78
C LEU A 108 8.60 7.62 -11.99
N VAL A 109 7.75 7.53 -13.02
CA VAL A 109 7.83 8.46 -14.15
C VAL A 109 7.67 9.90 -13.67
N ALA A 110 6.71 10.21 -12.82
CA ALA A 110 6.51 11.55 -12.28
C ALA A 110 7.74 12.05 -11.50
N ILE A 111 8.35 11.20 -10.67
CA ILE A 111 9.59 11.53 -9.95
C ILE A 111 10.66 11.98 -10.94
N PHE A 112 10.98 11.15 -11.95
CA PHE A 112 12.12 11.40 -12.83
C PHE A 112 11.87 12.49 -13.87
N THR A 113 10.63 12.68 -14.32
CA THR A 113 10.32 13.65 -15.38
C THR A 113 9.85 15.00 -14.86
N VAL A 114 9.22 15.06 -13.68
CA VAL A 114 8.57 16.28 -13.18
C VAL A 114 9.18 16.76 -11.87
N HIS A 115 9.31 15.88 -10.86
CA HIS A 115 9.58 16.31 -9.49
C HIS A 115 11.07 16.35 -9.12
N LEU A 116 11.91 15.54 -9.77
CA LEU A 116 13.35 15.45 -9.47
C LEU A 116 14.09 16.79 -9.53
N PRO A 117 13.86 17.68 -10.54
CA PRO A 117 14.49 18.99 -10.59
C PRO A 117 14.17 19.89 -9.40
N TYR A 118 13.05 19.64 -8.75
CA TYR A 118 12.62 20.40 -7.57
C TYR A 118 13.13 19.83 -6.24
N GLY A 119 13.89 18.72 -6.26
CA GLY A 119 14.47 18.09 -5.07
C GLY A 119 13.45 17.38 -4.21
N PHE A 120 13.82 17.05 -2.95
CA PHE A 120 13.03 16.18 -2.09
C PHE A 120 11.72 16.83 -1.60
N SER A 121 11.81 17.99 -0.94
CA SER A 121 10.69 18.58 -0.19
C SER A 121 9.49 18.96 -1.08
N SER A 122 8.30 18.52 -0.69
CA SER A 122 7.04 18.90 -1.34
C SER A 122 6.47 20.24 -0.87
N ILE A 123 6.96 20.76 0.27
CA ILE A 123 6.54 22.05 0.83
C ILE A 123 7.72 23.01 0.79
N LYS A 124 7.67 24.01 -0.08
CA LYS A 124 8.73 25.00 -0.27
C LYS A 124 8.16 26.39 -0.22
N LEU A 125 8.25 27.03 0.93
CA LEU A 125 7.91 28.45 1.07
C LEU A 125 8.87 29.28 0.23
N GLN A 126 8.37 30.02 -0.77
CA GLN A 126 9.15 30.92 -1.62
C GLN A 126 9.06 32.36 -1.14
N ALA A 127 7.88 32.83 -0.82
CA ALA A 127 7.65 34.19 -0.36
C ALA A 127 6.44 34.29 0.56
N VAL A 128 6.45 35.30 1.42
CA VAL A 128 5.28 35.71 2.18
C VAL A 128 4.89 37.09 1.70
N THR A 129 3.71 37.23 1.13
CA THR A 129 3.17 38.47 0.58
C THR A 129 1.93 38.93 1.37
N ALA A 130 1.42 40.10 1.10
CA ALA A 130 0.17 40.58 1.70
C ALA A 130 -1.04 39.69 1.35
N ALA A 131 -0.95 38.90 0.25
CA ALA A 131 -1.95 37.92 -0.15
C ALA A 131 -1.75 36.54 0.50
N GLY A 132 -0.71 36.35 1.32
CA GLY A 132 -0.40 35.11 2.00
C GLY A 132 0.93 34.46 1.58
N ALA A 133 1.15 33.23 2.06
CA ALA A 133 2.33 32.44 1.77
C ALA A 133 2.26 31.85 0.34
N GLN A 134 3.34 31.99 -0.41
CA GLN A 134 3.50 31.42 -1.75
C GLN A 134 4.45 30.24 -1.70
N PHE A 135 4.04 29.12 -2.28
CA PHE A 135 4.83 27.89 -2.31
C PHE A 135 5.31 27.59 -3.72
N GLY A 136 6.50 27.04 -3.81
CA GLY A 136 7.11 26.58 -5.06
C GLY A 136 6.57 25.22 -5.54
N PRO A 137 7.02 24.77 -6.71
CA PRO A 137 6.69 23.45 -7.21
C PRO A 137 7.08 22.34 -6.22
N PRO A 138 6.22 21.32 -6.05
CA PRO A 138 6.50 20.23 -5.12
C PRO A 138 7.66 19.36 -5.60
N GLY A 139 8.48 18.88 -4.66
CA GLY A 139 9.46 17.83 -4.90
C GLY A 139 8.86 16.42 -4.80
N PHE A 140 9.72 15.41 -4.85
CA PHE A 140 9.31 14.00 -4.96
C PHE A 140 8.96 13.31 -3.62
N GLU A 141 8.94 14.03 -2.50
CA GLU A 141 8.60 13.48 -1.16
C GLU A 141 7.25 12.77 -1.16
N THR A 142 6.23 13.40 -1.74
CA THR A 142 4.87 12.87 -1.77
C THR A 142 4.77 11.60 -2.62
N ASP A 143 5.51 11.53 -3.74
CA ASP A 143 5.56 10.33 -4.57
C ASP A 143 6.16 9.15 -3.82
N LEU A 144 7.24 9.37 -3.04
CA LEU A 144 7.85 8.35 -2.19
C LEU A 144 6.89 7.87 -1.09
N LEU A 145 6.12 8.78 -0.50
CA LEU A 145 5.09 8.41 0.48
C LEU A 145 4.02 7.52 -0.14
N TYR A 146 3.56 7.82 -1.36
CA TYR A 146 2.62 6.96 -2.07
C TYR A 146 3.22 5.60 -2.41
N LEU A 147 4.47 5.54 -2.87
CA LEU A 147 5.18 4.28 -3.12
C LEU A 147 5.29 3.43 -1.85
N ALA A 148 5.64 4.05 -0.71
CA ALA A 148 5.71 3.36 0.59
C ALA A 148 4.32 2.84 1.02
N CYS A 149 3.26 3.63 0.84
CA CYS A 149 1.89 3.22 1.14
C CYS A 149 1.43 2.05 0.24
N LEU A 150 1.71 2.10 -1.07
CA LEU A 150 1.42 0.99 -1.99
C LEU A 150 2.19 -0.28 -1.58
N ALA A 151 3.49 -0.15 -1.26
CA ALA A 151 4.29 -1.28 -0.77
C ALA A 151 3.71 -1.86 0.53
N ALA A 152 3.30 -1.03 1.48
CA ALA A 152 2.67 -1.47 2.71
C ALA A 152 1.35 -2.22 2.47
N LEU A 153 0.52 -1.77 1.51
CA LEU A 153 -0.71 -2.43 1.12
C LEU A 153 -0.47 -3.77 0.41
N VAL A 154 0.57 -3.87 -0.42
CA VAL A 154 0.94 -5.12 -1.13
C VAL A 154 1.50 -6.13 -0.15
N LEU A 155 2.40 -5.72 0.76
CA LEU A 155 3.07 -6.62 1.71
C LEU A 155 2.18 -6.98 2.90
N GLY A 156 1.40 -6.01 3.41
CA GLY A 156 0.53 -6.19 4.58
C GLY A 156 -0.87 -6.71 4.25
N GLY A 157 -1.21 -6.77 2.96
CA GLY A 157 -2.54 -7.14 2.48
C GLY A 157 -3.56 -6.01 2.53
N SER A 158 -4.70 -6.22 1.86
CA SER A 158 -5.74 -5.20 1.67
C SER A 158 -6.64 -4.97 2.90
N GLY A 159 -6.48 -5.76 3.97
CA GLY A 159 -7.25 -5.62 5.21
C GLY A 159 -8.74 -6.01 5.12
N PRO A 160 -9.53 -5.70 6.16
CA PRO A 160 -10.96 -6.04 6.19
C PRO A 160 -11.74 -5.23 5.16
N PHE A 161 -12.90 -5.77 4.75
CA PHE A 161 -13.78 -5.21 3.71
C PHE A 161 -13.11 -5.04 2.33
N ALA A 162 -11.96 -5.70 2.10
CA ALA A 162 -11.36 -5.76 0.79
C ALA A 162 -12.09 -6.78 -0.10
N ILE A 163 -12.32 -6.43 -1.36
CA ILE A 163 -12.92 -7.35 -2.35
C ILE A 163 -12.02 -8.59 -2.49
N ASP A 164 -10.70 -8.42 -2.49
CA ASP A 164 -9.73 -9.54 -2.56
C ASP A 164 -9.91 -10.54 -1.43
N GLY A 165 -10.16 -10.06 -0.20
CA GLY A 165 -10.40 -10.90 0.97
C GLY A 165 -11.72 -11.68 0.86
N LEU A 166 -12.76 -11.06 0.32
CA LEU A 166 -14.06 -11.70 0.09
C LEU A 166 -13.95 -12.80 -0.98
N LEU A 167 -13.22 -12.54 -2.06
CA LEU A 167 -12.98 -13.51 -3.14
C LEU A 167 -12.12 -14.69 -2.67
N ALA A 168 -11.08 -14.43 -1.87
CA ALA A 168 -10.23 -15.47 -1.30
C ALA A 168 -11.05 -16.42 -0.40
N LYS A 169 -11.89 -15.87 0.47
CA LYS A 169 -12.77 -16.64 1.35
C LYS A 169 -13.78 -17.50 0.56
N ARG A 170 -14.36 -16.98 -0.52
CA ARG A 170 -15.26 -17.75 -1.39
C ARG A 170 -14.53 -18.92 -2.07
N ARG A 171 -13.30 -18.73 -2.52
CA ARG A 171 -12.48 -19.79 -3.14
C ARG A 171 -12.11 -20.89 -2.15
N GLU A 172 -11.87 -20.54 -0.89
CA GLU A 172 -11.59 -21.51 0.16
C GLU A 172 -12.81 -22.39 0.47
N ILE A 173 -13.98 -21.78 0.58
CA ILE A 173 -15.26 -22.50 0.80
C ILE A 173 -15.59 -23.43 -0.40
N ALA A 174 -15.28 -23.03 -1.63
CA ALA A 174 -15.53 -23.80 -2.83
C ALA A 174 -14.53 -24.93 -3.10
N ARG A 175 -13.43 -25.03 -2.34
CA ARG A 175 -12.47 -26.13 -2.46
C ARG A 175 -13.06 -27.41 -1.84
N PRO A 176 -13.18 -28.51 -2.61
CA PRO A 176 -13.63 -29.79 -2.05
C PRO A 176 -12.62 -30.25 -0.98
N PRO A 177 -13.08 -30.91 0.10
CA PRO A 177 -12.20 -31.41 1.14
C PRO A 177 -11.13 -32.31 0.53
N SER A 178 -9.87 -32.05 0.86
CA SER A 178 -8.75 -32.83 0.34
C SER A 178 -8.90 -34.27 0.77
N ARG A 179 -8.81 -35.21 -0.16
CA ARG A 179 -8.89 -36.69 0.07
C ARG A 179 -7.76 -37.23 0.97
N ALA A 180 -6.93 -36.41 1.58
CA ALA A 180 -5.80 -36.84 2.42
C ALA A 180 -6.24 -37.45 3.78
N GLY A 181 -7.53 -37.43 4.14
CA GLY A 181 -8.04 -38.01 5.39
C GLY A 181 -8.65 -39.43 5.28
N ALA A 182 -8.75 -39.98 4.08
CA ALA A 182 -9.56 -41.20 3.86
C ALA A 182 -8.76 -42.51 3.82
N VAL A 183 -7.48 -42.56 4.19
CA VAL A 183 -6.69 -43.80 4.21
C VAL A 183 -5.97 -43.94 5.53
N ARG A 184 -6.69 -44.39 6.55
CA ARG A 184 -6.19 -45.22 7.66
C ARG A 184 -7.36 -45.92 8.33
N SER A 185 -7.93 -46.92 7.70
CA SER A 185 -8.58 -48.01 8.44
C SER A 185 -7.48 -48.91 9.02
N PRO A 186 -7.43 -49.17 10.33
CA PRO A 186 -6.54 -50.17 10.87
C PRO A 186 -7.08 -51.56 10.48
N SER A 187 -6.35 -52.25 9.66
CA SER A 187 -6.56 -53.68 9.41
C SER A 187 -6.42 -54.43 10.74
N GLY A 188 -7.55 -54.82 11.31
CA GLY A 188 -7.60 -55.73 12.45
C GLY A 188 -7.04 -57.10 12.04
N SER A 189 -5.82 -57.40 12.47
CA SER A 189 -5.34 -58.78 12.48
C SER A 189 -5.80 -59.46 13.75
N GLY A 190 -6.96 -60.13 13.66
CA GLY A 190 -7.37 -61.13 14.63
C GLY A 190 -6.45 -62.33 14.51
N ARG A 191 -5.61 -62.57 15.52
CA ARG A 191 -4.97 -63.85 15.76
C ARG A 191 -5.77 -64.59 16.82
N SER A 192 -6.58 -65.52 16.34
CA SER A 192 -7.08 -66.62 17.16
C SER A 192 -5.92 -67.53 17.57
N ARG A 193 -5.68 -67.70 18.88
CA ARG A 193 -4.95 -68.84 19.43
C ARG A 193 -5.94 -69.80 20.04
N TRP A 194 -6.06 -70.98 19.45
CA TRP A 194 -6.57 -72.16 20.08
C TRP A 194 -5.43 -73.15 20.22
N SER A 195 -5.11 -73.53 21.41
CA SER A 195 -4.71 -74.84 21.96
C SER A 195 -4.29 -74.68 23.39
#